data_eb2779922212f220444238c38c310a77
#
_entry.id   eb2779922212f220444238c38c310a77
#
_cell.length_a   1.000
_cell.length_b   1.000
_cell.length_c   1.000
_cell.angle_alpha   90.00
_cell.angle_beta   90.00
_cell.angle_gamma   90.00
#
_symmetry.space_group_name_H-M   'P 1'
#
loop_
_entity.id
_entity.type
_entity.pdbx_description
1 polymer ?
#
loop_
_entity_poly.entity_id
_entity_poly.type
_entity_poly.pdbx_seq_one_letter_code
_entity_poly.pdbx_strand_id
1 'polypeptide(L)'
;MSKKAFAAVMLLAGAFVSAQAQAPAKPPSSEEALVANLAEAKWAAPANLPELPPGVMGAPIAVDPKTGGPVGYAKLPPKYVFPMHWHSHPEYTVLISGKASFTLDGKTHQLSPGAYSVIPAKAHHTVTCSAESECVLLTRRGGPVDYHFVK
;
A
#
# COMPACT_ATOMS: atom_id res chain seq x y z
N MET A 1 1.37 65.56 -46.93
CA MET A 1 1.25 64.13 -47.28
C MET A 1 1.53 63.29 -46.01
N SER A 2 0.51 62.85 -45.38
CA SER A 2 0.59 62.18 -44.05
C SER A 2 0.49 60.66 -44.24
N LYS A 3 1.54 59.91 -43.84
CA LYS A 3 1.57 58.45 -43.88
C LYS A 3 1.04 57.93 -42.54
N LYS A 4 -0.15 57.32 -42.53
CA LYS A 4 -0.68 56.60 -41.38
C LYS A 4 -0.08 55.20 -41.32
N ALA A 5 0.63 54.87 -40.26
CA ALA A 5 1.11 53.53 -39.96
C ALA A 5 -0.01 52.74 -39.24
N PHE A 6 -0.39 51.61 -39.80
CA PHE A 6 -1.28 50.63 -39.14
C PHE A 6 -0.42 49.67 -38.33
N ALA A 7 -0.61 49.66 -37.01
CA ALA A 7 -0.04 48.65 -36.12
C ALA A 7 -0.98 47.44 -36.07
N ALA A 8 -0.51 46.27 -36.49
CA ALA A 8 -1.22 45.01 -36.38
C ALA A 8 -0.94 44.44 -34.99
N VAL A 9 -1.99 44.30 -34.15
CA VAL A 9 -1.93 43.60 -32.88
C VAL A 9 -2.19 42.10 -33.13
N MET A 10 -1.12 41.30 -32.96
CA MET A 10 -1.23 39.83 -32.95
C MET A 10 -1.74 39.39 -31.56
N LEU A 11 -2.95 38.87 -31.48
CA LEU A 11 -3.45 38.13 -30.30
C LEU A 11 -2.87 36.71 -30.33
N LEU A 12 -1.95 36.41 -29.43
CA LEU A 12 -1.55 35.04 -29.13
C LEU A 12 -2.64 34.40 -28.26
N ALA A 13 -3.44 33.51 -28.85
CA ALA A 13 -4.34 32.63 -28.11
C ALA A 13 -3.53 31.51 -27.46
N GLY A 14 -3.23 31.65 -26.17
CA GLY A 14 -2.60 30.59 -25.38
C GLY A 14 -3.61 29.47 -25.11
N ALA A 15 -3.40 28.31 -25.70
CA ALA A 15 -4.16 27.11 -25.38
C ALA A 15 -3.72 26.58 -24.01
N PHE A 16 -4.57 26.78 -22.99
CA PHE A 16 -4.40 26.11 -21.70
C PHE A 16 -4.75 24.63 -21.86
N VAL A 17 -3.73 23.77 -21.90
CA VAL A 17 -3.91 22.33 -21.79
C VAL A 17 -4.16 22.03 -20.31
N SER A 18 -5.41 21.80 -19.96
CA SER A 18 -5.79 21.33 -18.62
C SER A 18 -5.30 19.90 -18.45
N ALA A 19 -4.25 19.68 -17.67
CA ALA A 19 -3.85 18.35 -17.24
C ALA A 19 -4.94 17.80 -16.29
N GLN A 20 -5.81 16.94 -16.81
CA GLN A 20 -6.74 16.18 -16.00
C GLN A 20 -5.94 15.12 -15.23
N ALA A 21 -5.92 15.24 -13.90
CA ALA A 21 -5.39 14.21 -13.04
C ALA A 21 -6.27 12.95 -13.21
N GLN A 22 -5.71 11.91 -13.83
CA GLN A 22 -6.38 10.62 -13.94
C GLN A 22 -6.53 10.03 -12.53
N ALA A 23 -7.75 9.60 -12.20
CA ALA A 23 -8.00 8.83 -10.99
C ALA A 23 -7.10 7.58 -10.98
N PRO A 24 -6.59 7.15 -9.82
CA PRO A 24 -5.76 5.96 -9.73
C PRO A 24 -6.52 4.75 -10.33
N ALA A 25 -5.86 4.03 -11.23
CA ALA A 25 -6.44 2.86 -11.88
C ALA A 25 -6.82 1.82 -10.81
N LYS A 26 -8.01 1.22 -10.95
CA LYS A 26 -8.44 0.12 -10.08
C LYS A 26 -7.43 -1.04 -10.22
N PRO A 27 -6.99 -1.66 -9.09
CA PRO A 27 -6.12 -2.84 -9.17
C PRO A 27 -6.77 -3.95 -10.01
N PRO A 28 -5.96 -4.75 -10.74
CA PRO A 28 -6.48 -5.87 -11.54
C PRO A 28 -7.18 -6.91 -10.66
N SER A 29 -8.10 -7.67 -11.27
CA SER A 29 -8.74 -8.82 -10.64
C SER A 29 -7.75 -9.97 -10.46
N SER A 30 -7.83 -10.71 -9.35
CA SER A 30 -7.01 -11.92 -9.14
C SER A 30 -7.48 -13.12 -10.00
N GLU A 31 -8.55 -13.00 -10.76
CA GLU A 31 -8.99 -14.00 -11.74
C GLU A 31 -8.28 -13.85 -13.11
N GLU A 32 -7.64 -12.71 -13.35
CA GLU A 32 -6.83 -12.48 -14.54
C GLU A 32 -5.40 -12.96 -14.32
N ALA A 33 -4.77 -13.47 -15.39
CA ALA A 33 -3.35 -13.81 -15.32
C ALA A 33 -2.53 -12.55 -15.01
N LEU A 34 -1.81 -12.57 -13.89
CA LEU A 34 -1.03 -11.43 -13.41
C LEU A 34 0.36 -11.88 -12.98
N VAL A 35 1.36 -11.11 -13.39
CA VAL A 35 2.73 -11.20 -12.87
C VAL A 35 3.08 -9.85 -12.27
N ALA A 36 3.52 -9.85 -11.02
CA ALA A 36 3.94 -8.64 -10.33
C ALA A 36 5.38 -8.81 -9.81
N ASN A 37 6.24 -7.87 -10.16
CA ASN A 37 7.62 -7.80 -9.67
C ASN A 37 7.70 -6.80 -8.51
N LEU A 38 8.31 -7.22 -7.40
CA LEU A 38 8.53 -6.35 -6.24
C LEU A 38 9.34 -5.09 -6.61
N ALA A 39 10.31 -5.23 -7.53
CA ALA A 39 11.14 -4.12 -7.99
C ALA A 39 10.35 -3.01 -8.72
N GLU A 40 9.16 -3.35 -9.25
CA GLU A 40 8.28 -2.44 -9.98
C GLU A 40 7.14 -1.89 -9.11
N ALA A 41 7.11 -2.26 -7.82
CA ALA A 41 6.05 -1.91 -6.89
C ALA A 41 5.87 -0.38 -6.77
N LYS A 42 4.63 0.07 -6.85
CA LYS A 42 4.27 1.49 -6.71
C LYS A 42 3.91 1.77 -5.25
N TRP A 43 4.91 2.19 -4.50
CA TRP A 43 4.79 2.43 -3.07
C TRP A 43 4.06 3.73 -2.77
N ALA A 44 3.09 3.68 -1.85
CA ALA A 44 2.39 4.85 -1.33
C ALA A 44 2.11 4.68 0.17
N ALA A 45 2.07 5.77 0.90
CA ALA A 45 1.60 5.75 2.28
C ALA A 45 0.10 5.36 2.31
N PRO A 46 -0.35 4.56 3.29
CA PRO A 46 -1.77 4.25 3.45
C PRO A 46 -2.58 5.53 3.65
N ALA A 47 -3.64 5.68 2.89
CA ALA A 47 -4.57 6.79 3.09
C ALA A 47 -5.56 6.48 4.22
N ASN A 48 -5.95 7.53 4.97
CA ASN A 48 -7.02 7.47 5.97
C ASN A 48 -6.81 6.46 7.12
N LEU A 49 -5.57 6.23 7.54
CA LEU A 49 -5.21 5.42 8.71
C LEU A 49 -4.38 6.24 9.70
N PRO A 50 -4.99 7.22 10.41
CA PRO A 50 -4.27 8.15 11.30
C PRO A 50 -3.63 7.45 12.52
N GLU A 51 -4.10 6.25 12.87
CA GLU A 51 -3.55 5.43 13.95
C GLU A 51 -2.20 4.81 13.61
N LEU A 52 -1.84 4.75 12.32
CA LEU A 52 -0.55 4.21 11.92
C LEU A 52 0.55 5.25 12.11
N PRO A 53 1.63 4.93 12.82
CA PRO A 53 2.82 5.76 12.81
C PRO A 53 3.34 5.97 11.38
N PRO A 54 3.92 7.13 11.06
CA PRO A 54 4.42 7.40 9.72
C PRO A 54 5.56 6.43 9.34
N GLY A 55 5.69 6.15 8.04
CA GLY A 55 6.77 5.36 7.48
C GLY A 55 6.36 4.03 6.85
N VAL A 56 5.21 3.47 7.22
CA VAL A 56 4.70 2.29 6.50
C VAL A 56 4.27 2.68 5.09
N MET A 57 4.57 1.81 4.12
CA MET A 57 4.19 1.98 2.72
C MET A 57 3.46 0.73 2.23
N GLY A 58 2.47 0.91 1.39
CA GLY A 58 1.76 -0.15 0.70
C GLY A 58 1.94 -0.08 -0.81
N ALA A 59 1.88 -1.23 -1.48
CA ALA A 59 1.85 -1.30 -2.93
C ALA A 59 0.81 -2.36 -3.35
N PRO A 60 -0.38 -1.94 -3.83
CA PRO A 60 -1.42 -2.86 -4.25
C PRO A 60 -1.01 -3.65 -5.49
N ILE A 61 -1.36 -4.94 -5.54
CA ILE A 61 -1.13 -5.84 -6.66
C ILE A 61 -2.45 -6.18 -7.34
N ALA A 62 -3.41 -6.73 -6.60
CA ALA A 62 -4.69 -7.20 -7.13
C ALA A 62 -5.77 -7.17 -6.06
N VAL A 63 -7.03 -7.34 -6.49
CA VAL A 63 -8.18 -7.57 -5.62
C VAL A 63 -8.89 -8.85 -6.06
N ASP A 64 -9.17 -9.74 -5.12
CA ASP A 64 -10.02 -10.91 -5.36
C ASP A 64 -11.47 -10.45 -5.61
N PRO A 65 -12.04 -10.67 -6.82
CA PRO A 65 -13.36 -10.16 -7.16
C PRO A 65 -14.50 -10.82 -6.39
N LYS A 66 -14.28 -12.02 -5.85
CA LYS A 66 -15.30 -12.78 -5.09
C LYS A 66 -15.39 -12.32 -3.65
N THR A 67 -14.25 -12.00 -3.05
CA THR A 67 -14.18 -11.65 -1.63
C THR A 67 -13.96 -10.15 -1.38
N GLY A 68 -13.50 -9.41 -2.39
CA GLY A 68 -13.05 -8.02 -2.24
C GLY A 68 -11.69 -7.91 -1.51
N GLY A 69 -11.06 -9.05 -1.23
CA GLY A 69 -9.79 -9.11 -0.51
C GLY A 69 -8.61 -8.68 -1.38
N PRO A 70 -7.83 -7.68 -0.97
CA PRO A 70 -6.66 -7.26 -1.72
C PRO A 70 -5.47 -8.19 -1.51
N VAL A 71 -4.61 -8.21 -2.52
CA VAL A 71 -3.23 -8.70 -2.46
C VAL A 71 -2.30 -7.52 -2.68
N GLY A 72 -1.26 -7.38 -1.88
CA GLY A 72 -0.31 -6.28 -2.01
C GLY A 72 0.95 -6.50 -1.21
N TYR A 73 1.91 -5.64 -1.45
CA TYR A 73 3.11 -5.55 -0.63
C TYR A 73 2.92 -4.52 0.46
N ALA A 74 3.52 -4.78 1.63
CA ALA A 74 3.68 -3.82 2.71
C ALA A 74 5.16 -3.69 3.03
N LYS A 75 5.62 -2.45 3.27
CA LYS A 75 6.99 -2.13 3.63
C LYS A 75 6.99 -1.37 4.95
N LEU A 76 7.78 -1.84 5.91
CA LEU A 76 7.95 -1.24 7.21
C LEU A 76 9.41 -0.81 7.36
N PRO A 77 9.70 0.44 7.75
CA PRO A 77 11.07 0.86 8.02
C PRO A 77 11.67 0.13 9.23
N PRO A 78 13.00 0.18 9.40
CA PRO A 78 13.66 -0.40 10.58
C PRO A 78 13.04 0.12 11.88
N LYS A 79 12.88 -0.76 12.86
CA LYS A 79 12.28 -0.50 14.18
C LYS A 79 10.78 -0.14 14.15
N TYR A 80 10.13 -0.18 13.00
CA TYR A 80 8.69 0.11 12.92
C TYR A 80 7.89 -0.91 13.72
N VAL A 81 6.99 -0.41 14.56
CA VAL A 81 6.00 -1.22 15.28
C VAL A 81 4.65 -0.93 14.66
N PHE A 82 4.09 -1.91 13.94
CA PHE A 82 2.72 -1.81 13.48
C PHE A 82 1.81 -1.99 14.71
N PRO A 83 0.91 -1.05 15.03
CA PRO A 83 0.12 -1.12 16.26
C PRO A 83 -0.68 -2.41 16.40
N MET A 84 -0.93 -2.84 17.64
CA MET A 84 -1.80 -3.99 17.92
C MET A 84 -3.18 -3.76 17.32
N HIS A 85 -3.65 -4.71 16.51
CA HIS A 85 -4.93 -4.61 15.80
C HIS A 85 -5.48 -5.98 15.43
N TRP A 86 -6.69 -6.00 14.88
CA TRP A 86 -7.32 -7.17 14.29
C TRP A 86 -8.12 -6.78 13.04
N HIS A 87 -8.56 -7.77 12.26
CA HIS A 87 -9.34 -7.61 11.04
C HIS A 87 -10.62 -8.44 11.08
N SER A 88 -11.67 -8.00 10.37
CA SER A 88 -12.92 -8.78 10.23
C SER A 88 -12.74 -10.04 9.38
N HIS A 89 -11.71 -10.10 8.56
CA HIS A 89 -11.38 -11.20 7.65
C HIS A 89 -9.99 -11.75 7.93
N PRO A 90 -9.70 -13.02 7.57
CA PRO A 90 -8.38 -13.58 7.77
C PRO A 90 -7.34 -12.86 6.90
N GLU A 91 -6.11 -12.80 7.41
CA GLU A 91 -4.95 -12.29 6.69
C GLU A 91 -3.90 -13.38 6.54
N TYR A 92 -3.23 -13.36 5.39
CA TYR A 92 -2.14 -14.25 5.04
C TYR A 92 -0.93 -13.39 4.69
N THR A 93 0.23 -13.68 5.30
CA THR A 93 1.45 -12.90 5.06
C THR A 93 2.63 -13.79 4.77
N VAL A 94 3.54 -13.28 3.93
CA VAL A 94 4.88 -13.83 3.74
C VAL A 94 5.88 -12.72 3.99
N LEU A 95 6.86 -12.94 4.88
CA LEU A 95 7.99 -12.05 5.00
C LEU A 95 8.94 -12.30 3.83
N ILE A 96 9.06 -11.32 2.93
CA ILE A 96 9.95 -11.41 1.75
C ILE A 96 11.37 -11.06 2.11
N SER A 97 11.56 -9.97 2.87
CA SER A 97 12.89 -9.49 3.29
C SER A 97 12.86 -8.85 4.66
N GLY A 98 14.01 -8.71 5.29
CA GLY A 98 14.18 -8.21 6.64
C GLY A 98 14.01 -9.32 7.69
N LYS A 99 13.99 -8.90 8.95
CA LYS A 99 13.66 -9.74 10.12
C LYS A 99 12.60 -9.04 10.94
N ALA A 100 11.63 -9.77 11.47
CA ALA A 100 10.57 -9.21 12.26
C ALA A 100 10.25 -10.08 13.48
N SER A 101 9.73 -9.47 14.54
CA SER A 101 8.98 -10.17 15.56
C SER A 101 7.48 -9.98 15.30
N PHE A 102 6.74 -11.07 15.37
CA PHE A 102 5.30 -11.10 15.14
C PHE A 102 4.60 -11.67 16.36
N THR A 103 3.72 -10.87 16.96
CA THR A 103 2.91 -11.33 18.09
C THR A 103 1.49 -11.58 17.62
N LEU A 104 0.99 -12.80 17.87
CA LEU A 104 -0.36 -13.24 17.55
C LEU A 104 -0.96 -13.86 18.80
N ASP A 105 -2.09 -13.33 19.26
CA ASP A 105 -2.79 -13.78 20.48
C ASP A 105 -1.84 -14.01 21.68
N GLY A 106 -0.95 -13.05 21.91
CA GLY A 106 0.01 -13.05 23.01
C GLY A 106 1.26 -13.91 22.82
N LYS A 107 1.38 -14.66 21.73
CA LYS A 107 2.61 -15.43 21.41
C LYS A 107 3.47 -14.67 20.39
N THR A 108 4.73 -14.49 20.72
CA THR A 108 5.71 -13.83 19.83
C THR A 108 6.54 -14.85 19.08
N HIS A 109 6.61 -14.67 17.76
CA HIS A 109 7.38 -15.46 16.82
C HIS A 109 8.44 -14.60 16.16
N GLN A 110 9.65 -15.14 15.98
CA GLN A 110 10.69 -14.48 15.21
C GLN A 110 10.59 -14.92 13.75
N LEU A 111 10.47 -13.94 12.86
CA LEU A 111 10.31 -14.17 11.43
C LEU A 111 11.60 -13.85 10.68
N SER A 112 11.93 -14.69 9.72
CA SER A 112 12.98 -14.50 8.71
C SER A 112 12.38 -14.61 7.31
N PRO A 113 13.09 -14.20 6.23
CA PRO A 113 12.60 -14.30 4.87
C PRO A 113 12.07 -15.70 4.54
N GLY A 114 10.88 -15.76 3.93
CA GLY A 114 10.14 -16.99 3.65
C GLY A 114 9.15 -17.41 4.76
N ALA A 115 9.18 -16.77 5.93
CA ALA A 115 8.19 -17.06 6.98
C ALA A 115 6.78 -16.74 6.47
N TYR A 116 5.85 -17.68 6.70
CA TYR A 116 4.44 -17.57 6.35
C TYR A 116 3.58 -17.51 7.61
N SER A 117 2.63 -16.61 7.63
CA SER A 117 1.68 -16.46 8.73
C SER A 117 0.24 -16.55 8.24
N VAL A 118 -0.60 -17.21 9.01
CA VAL A 118 -2.06 -17.21 8.88
C VAL A 118 -2.62 -16.53 10.11
N ILE A 119 -3.34 -15.44 9.90
CA ILE A 119 -3.94 -14.64 10.96
C ILE A 119 -5.45 -14.82 10.84
N PRO A 120 -6.10 -15.56 11.75
CA PRO A 120 -7.55 -15.72 11.74
C PRO A 120 -8.27 -14.37 11.87
N ALA A 121 -9.50 -14.31 11.37
CA ALA A 121 -10.38 -13.18 11.63
C ALA A 121 -10.47 -12.89 13.13
N LYS A 122 -10.40 -11.62 13.52
CA LYS A 122 -10.47 -11.12 14.90
C LYS A 122 -9.29 -11.50 15.82
N ALA A 123 -8.27 -12.21 15.31
CA ALA A 123 -7.07 -12.48 16.10
C ALA A 123 -6.23 -11.19 16.26
N HIS A 124 -5.89 -10.86 17.50
CA HIS A 124 -5.09 -9.67 17.82
C HIS A 124 -3.62 -9.91 17.46
N HIS A 125 -3.05 -9.00 16.69
CA HIS A 125 -1.66 -9.15 16.24
C HIS A 125 -0.94 -7.82 16.07
N THR A 126 0.37 -7.89 16.11
CA THR A 126 1.32 -6.80 15.83
C THR A 126 2.57 -7.34 15.16
N VAL A 127 3.22 -6.55 14.34
CA VAL A 127 4.52 -6.85 13.75
C VAL A 127 5.50 -5.74 14.06
N THR A 128 6.70 -6.11 14.49
CA THR A 128 7.81 -5.17 14.72
C THR A 128 8.95 -5.55 13.77
N CYS A 129 9.30 -4.63 12.90
CA CYS A 129 10.47 -4.78 12.03
C CYS A 129 11.76 -4.60 12.84
N SER A 130 12.78 -5.42 12.58
CA SER A 130 14.05 -5.33 13.30
C SER A 130 14.77 -3.99 13.02
N ALA A 131 15.80 -3.70 13.82
CA ALA A 131 16.60 -2.49 13.63
C ALA A 131 17.58 -2.56 12.45
N GLU A 132 17.82 -3.76 11.92
CA GLU A 132 18.91 -4.03 10.96
C GLU A 132 18.57 -3.58 9.53
N SER A 133 17.30 -3.70 9.12
CA SER A 133 16.85 -3.41 7.76
C SER A 133 15.35 -3.15 7.72
N GLU A 134 14.84 -2.65 6.60
CA GLU A 134 13.40 -2.62 6.35
C GLU A 134 12.84 -4.05 6.21
N CYS A 135 11.57 -4.20 6.52
CA CYS A 135 10.81 -5.43 6.32
C CYS A 135 9.86 -5.26 5.14
N VAL A 136 9.84 -6.24 4.24
CA VAL A 136 8.87 -6.29 3.15
C VAL A 136 8.04 -7.56 3.30
N LEU A 137 6.72 -7.38 3.29
CA LEU A 137 5.75 -8.47 3.37
C LEU A 137 4.91 -8.50 2.10
N LEU A 138 4.57 -9.70 1.64
CA LEU A 138 3.41 -9.91 0.79
C LEU A 138 2.22 -10.19 1.69
N THR A 139 1.10 -9.49 1.47
CA THR A 139 -0.13 -9.67 2.24
C THR A 139 -1.29 -10.02 1.31
N ARG A 140 -2.17 -10.93 1.76
CA ARG A 140 -3.44 -11.24 1.13
C ARG A 140 -4.53 -11.22 2.20
N ARG A 141 -5.64 -10.55 1.91
CA ARG A 141 -6.82 -10.50 2.79
C ARG A 141 -7.91 -11.44 2.28
N GLY A 142 -8.64 -12.05 3.20
CA GLY A 142 -9.80 -12.90 2.88
C GLY A 142 -11.09 -12.11 2.57
N GLY A 143 -11.06 -10.78 2.69
CA GLY A 143 -12.17 -9.86 2.42
C GLY A 143 -11.69 -8.43 2.35
N PRO A 144 -12.59 -7.44 2.28
CA PRO A 144 -12.26 -6.02 2.24
C PRO A 144 -11.32 -5.62 3.38
N VAL A 145 -10.47 -4.60 3.12
CA VAL A 145 -9.54 -4.08 4.13
C VAL A 145 -10.30 -3.36 5.22
N ASP A 146 -10.05 -3.75 6.45
CA ASP A 146 -10.38 -3.01 7.65
C ASP A 146 -9.26 -3.13 8.69
N TYR A 147 -9.22 -2.21 9.63
CA TYR A 147 -8.31 -2.21 10.76
C TYR A 147 -9.07 -1.82 12.03
N HIS A 148 -8.95 -2.64 13.06
CA HIS A 148 -9.51 -2.38 14.38
C HIS A 148 -8.37 -2.30 15.38
N PHE A 149 -7.89 -1.08 15.65
CA PHE A 149 -6.78 -0.85 16.56
C PHE A 149 -7.18 -1.07 18.02
N VAL A 150 -6.32 -1.75 18.77
CA VAL A 150 -6.50 -2.00 20.21
C VAL A 150 -5.91 -0.81 20.96
N LYS A 151 -6.70 -0.21 21.85
CA LYS A 151 -6.31 0.90 22.71
C LYS A 151 -5.73 0.40 24.02
#